data_3d2dbbd8379803e52a6dd5a24d763691
#
_entry.id   3d2dbbd8379803e52a6dd5a24d763691
#
_cell.length_a   1.000
_cell.length_b   1.000
_cell.length_c   1.000
_cell.angle_alpha   90.00
_cell.angle_beta   90.00
_cell.angle_gamma   90.00
#
_symmetry.space_group_name_H-M   'P 1'
#
loop_
_entity.id
_entity.type
_entity.pdbx_description
1 polymer ?
#
loop_
_entity_poly.entity_id
_entity_poly.type
_entity_poly.pdbx_seq_one_letter_code
_entity_poly.pdbx_strand_id
1 'polypeptide(L)'
;SNLKFSGYTAVYEESRDDDSKEEKEGTLPPLVEGQGLTLEAYTPLQHFTQPPARYTDATLIRAMEQNGIGRPSTYAPTVSTILDREYVIKDGKYLRPTPLGEVVTGLMEERFPDIVDMKFTARMEEKLDTVEEGKTAWKDVIRDFYGGFERDLENAEKALEGVRLKVPDEVSEEKCDVCGRNMVIKSGRFGRFLACPGYPECTFTKPLV
;
A
#
# COMPACT_ATOMS: atom_id res chain seq x y z
N SER A 1 18.45 -19.24 19.56
CA SER A 1 17.43 -19.93 20.40
C SER A 1 17.61 -21.43 20.29
N ASN A 2 17.54 -22.16 21.40
CA ASN A 2 17.63 -23.61 21.44
C ASN A 2 16.24 -24.22 21.55
N LEU A 3 15.90 -25.14 20.64
CA LEU A 3 14.65 -25.88 20.70
C LEU A 3 14.71 -26.87 21.87
N LYS A 4 13.88 -26.67 22.90
CA LYS A 4 13.80 -27.60 24.04
C LYS A 4 12.87 -28.78 23.78
N PHE A 5 11.83 -28.57 22.98
CA PHE A 5 10.82 -29.55 22.65
C PHE A 5 10.13 -29.16 21.35
N SER A 6 10.09 -30.08 20.39
CA SER A 6 9.55 -29.76 19.06
C SER A 6 8.02 -29.51 19.01
N GLY A 7 7.26 -30.09 19.96
CA GLY A 7 5.82 -29.89 20.01
C GLY A 7 5.13 -30.01 18.64
N TYR A 8 4.27 -29.04 18.30
CA TYR A 8 3.60 -29.00 17.00
C TYR A 8 4.54 -28.70 15.82
N THR A 9 5.72 -28.12 16.06
CA THR A 9 6.69 -27.84 14.99
C THR A 9 7.35 -29.10 14.42
N ALA A 10 7.10 -30.27 15.03
CA ALA A 10 7.49 -31.57 14.45
C ALA A 10 6.67 -31.94 13.21
N VAL A 11 5.46 -31.34 13.05
CA VAL A 11 4.49 -31.67 12.00
C VAL A 11 4.16 -30.43 11.16
N TYR A 12 4.29 -29.24 11.72
CA TYR A 12 3.87 -27.97 11.12
C TYR A 12 5.02 -26.96 11.14
N GLU A 13 5.43 -26.49 9.96
CA GLU A 13 6.33 -25.34 9.82
C GLU A 13 5.46 -24.07 9.62
N GLU A 14 5.65 -23.06 10.46
CA GLU A 14 4.98 -21.80 10.32
C GLU A 14 5.49 -21.06 9.08
N SER A 15 4.61 -20.85 8.08
CA SER A 15 4.94 -20.05 6.92
C SER A 15 4.85 -18.57 7.29
N ARG A 16 5.85 -17.78 6.96
CA ARG A 16 5.82 -16.33 7.11
C ARG A 16 5.23 -15.68 5.86
N ASP A 17 4.32 -14.74 6.04
CA ASP A 17 3.76 -13.91 4.96
C ASP A 17 4.79 -12.93 4.37
N ASP A 18 5.94 -12.85 4.99
CA ASP A 18 7.02 -11.93 4.68
C ASP A 18 8.08 -12.62 3.82
N ASP A 19 8.36 -12.05 2.63
CA ASP A 19 9.47 -12.50 1.77
C ASP A 19 10.85 -12.07 2.29
N SER A 20 10.96 -11.70 3.57
CA SER A 20 12.28 -11.58 4.15
C SER A 20 12.95 -12.95 3.97
N LYS A 21 13.83 -13.01 2.97
CA LYS A 21 14.81 -14.06 2.79
C LYS A 21 15.81 -13.98 3.95
N GLU A 22 15.33 -14.14 5.16
CA GLU A 22 16.19 -14.73 6.17
C GLU A 22 16.43 -16.14 5.65
N GLU A 23 17.65 -16.35 5.19
CA GLU A 23 18.19 -17.67 4.94
C GLU A 23 17.59 -18.59 5.99
N LYS A 24 17.02 -19.71 5.57
CA LYS A 24 16.63 -20.76 6.52
C LYS A 24 17.81 -20.89 7.46
N GLU A 25 17.74 -20.29 8.63
CA GLU A 25 18.72 -20.54 9.68
C GLU A 25 18.65 -22.05 9.90
N GLY A 26 19.54 -22.75 9.21
CA GLY A 26 19.66 -24.19 9.37
C GLY A 26 19.79 -24.40 10.85
N THR A 27 19.04 -25.35 11.40
CA THR A 27 19.12 -25.71 12.81
C THR A 27 20.58 -25.93 13.14
N LEU A 28 21.16 -24.98 13.89
CA LEU A 28 22.57 -25.10 14.27
C LEU A 28 22.79 -26.45 14.96
N PRO A 29 23.88 -27.18 14.65
CA PRO A 29 24.20 -28.41 15.32
C PRO A 29 24.39 -28.15 16.82
N PRO A 30 24.18 -29.14 17.70
CA PRO A 30 24.40 -28.99 19.13
C PRO A 30 25.90 -28.70 19.37
N LEU A 31 26.21 -27.49 19.80
CA LEU A 31 27.54 -27.00 20.14
C LEU A 31 27.68 -26.96 21.66
N VAL A 32 28.87 -27.26 22.16
CA VAL A 32 29.22 -27.24 23.58
C VAL A 32 30.24 -26.12 23.81
N GLU A 33 30.12 -25.40 24.92
CA GLU A 33 31.08 -24.36 25.30
C GLU A 33 32.49 -24.92 25.43
N GLY A 34 33.47 -24.27 24.79
CA GLY A 34 34.87 -24.75 24.74
C GLY A 34 35.16 -25.81 23.68
N GLN A 35 34.19 -26.21 22.85
CA GLN A 35 34.40 -27.13 21.75
C GLN A 35 35.39 -26.57 20.73
N GLY A 36 36.45 -27.31 20.42
CA GLY A 36 37.39 -26.96 19.34
C GLY A 36 36.72 -27.08 17.98
N LEU A 37 36.76 -26.01 17.18
CA LEU A 37 36.28 -25.99 15.80
C LEU A 37 37.47 -25.82 14.86
N THR A 38 37.45 -26.55 13.74
CA THR A 38 38.46 -26.44 12.68
C THR A 38 37.88 -25.55 11.56
N LEU A 39 38.59 -24.48 11.19
CA LEU A 39 38.23 -23.67 10.06
C LEU A 39 38.59 -24.41 8.77
N GLU A 40 37.59 -24.73 7.94
CA GLU A 40 37.81 -25.40 6.65
C GLU A 40 38.08 -24.41 5.51
N ALA A 41 37.29 -23.34 5.41
CA ALA A 41 37.42 -22.33 4.36
C ALA A 41 36.78 -20.98 4.75
N TYR A 42 37.30 -19.92 4.16
CA TYR A 42 36.65 -18.62 4.12
C TYR A 42 36.03 -18.38 2.73
N THR A 43 34.74 -18.16 2.69
CA THR A 43 34.03 -17.80 1.43
C THR A 43 33.55 -16.36 1.53
N PRO A 44 34.29 -15.39 0.99
CA PRO A 44 33.83 -13.99 0.98
C PRO A 44 32.67 -13.86 0.01
N LEU A 45 31.54 -13.33 0.48
CA LEU A 45 30.36 -13.04 -0.32
C LEU A 45 30.02 -11.56 -0.21
N GLN A 46 29.77 -10.95 -1.35
CA GLN A 46 29.30 -9.56 -1.38
C GLN A 46 27.78 -9.55 -1.36
N HIS A 47 27.18 -8.85 -0.39
CA HIS A 47 25.75 -8.65 -0.29
C HIS A 47 25.43 -7.16 -0.34
N PHE A 48 24.29 -6.84 -0.94
CA PHE A 48 23.76 -5.48 -0.99
C PHE A 48 22.43 -5.45 -0.23
N THR A 49 22.21 -4.39 0.54
CA THR A 49 20.92 -4.14 1.17
C THR A 49 19.86 -3.96 0.11
N GLN A 50 18.71 -4.59 0.31
CA GLN A 50 17.54 -4.44 -0.56
C GLN A 50 16.58 -3.42 0.03
N PRO A 51 15.83 -2.67 -0.79
CA PRO A 51 14.76 -1.81 -0.28
C PRO A 51 13.68 -2.66 0.40
N PRO A 52 12.88 -2.05 1.31
CA PRO A 52 11.75 -2.75 1.92
C PRO A 52 10.83 -3.36 0.84
N ALA A 53 10.33 -4.55 1.11
CA ALA A 53 9.36 -5.19 0.22
C ALA A 53 8.06 -4.38 0.17
N ARG A 54 7.33 -4.46 -0.96
CA ARG A 54 6.00 -3.88 -1.08
C ARG A 54 5.03 -4.60 -0.13
N TYR A 55 3.98 -3.91 0.28
CA TYR A 55 2.95 -4.49 1.11
C TYR A 55 2.20 -5.61 0.37
N THR A 56 1.87 -6.65 1.10
CA THR A 56 0.80 -7.61 0.78
C THR A 56 -0.45 -7.20 1.56
N ASP A 57 -1.62 -7.81 1.28
CA ASP A 57 -2.83 -7.57 2.07
C ASP A 57 -2.56 -7.78 3.58
N ALA A 58 -1.89 -8.88 3.92
CA ALA A 58 -1.59 -9.24 5.32
C ALA A 58 -0.60 -8.26 5.98
N THR A 59 0.48 -7.87 5.27
CA THR A 59 1.46 -6.94 5.84
C THR A 59 0.93 -5.51 5.93
N LEU A 60 0.02 -5.11 5.02
CA LEU A 60 -0.67 -3.82 5.11
C LEU A 60 -1.60 -3.78 6.33
N ILE A 61 -2.41 -4.82 6.54
CA ILE A 61 -3.28 -4.93 7.72
C ILE A 61 -2.45 -4.90 9.01
N ARG A 62 -1.34 -5.63 9.06
CA ARG A 62 -0.42 -5.60 10.21
C ARG A 62 0.14 -4.19 10.45
N ALA A 63 0.51 -3.47 9.39
CA ALA A 63 0.99 -2.09 9.51
C ALA A 63 -0.11 -1.13 10.01
N MET A 64 -1.35 -1.30 9.56
CA MET A 64 -2.51 -0.54 10.07
C MET A 64 -2.72 -0.81 11.55
N GLU A 65 -2.72 -2.07 11.97
CA GLU A 65 -2.88 -2.47 13.38
C GLU A 65 -1.77 -1.89 14.26
N GLN A 66 -0.51 -2.01 13.84
CA GLN A 66 0.64 -1.49 14.58
C GLN A 66 0.60 0.04 14.76
N ASN A 67 0.00 0.75 13.82
CA ASN A 67 -0.15 2.21 13.87
C ASN A 67 -1.50 2.66 14.45
N GLY A 68 -2.36 1.75 14.92
CA GLY A 68 -3.67 2.07 15.48
C GLY A 68 -4.68 2.60 14.46
N ILE A 69 -4.49 2.30 13.17
CA ILE A 69 -5.34 2.76 12.06
C ILE A 69 -6.41 1.72 11.78
N GLY A 70 -7.66 2.05 12.05
CA GLY A 70 -8.79 1.14 11.87
C GLY A 70 -8.97 0.14 13.02
N ARG A 71 -9.87 -0.78 12.83
CA ARG A 71 -10.24 -1.85 13.77
C ARG A 71 -10.44 -3.15 12.98
N PRO A 72 -10.49 -4.32 13.63
CA PRO A 72 -10.66 -5.61 12.93
C PRO A 72 -11.80 -5.63 11.91
N SER A 73 -12.89 -4.95 12.19
CA SER A 73 -14.07 -4.85 11.30
C SER A 73 -13.81 -3.98 10.05
N THR A 74 -12.81 -3.09 10.05
CA THR A 74 -12.57 -2.13 8.97
C THR A 74 -11.35 -2.44 8.14
N TYR A 75 -10.42 -3.31 8.58
CA TYR A 75 -9.20 -3.60 7.82
C TYR A 75 -9.48 -4.16 6.42
N ALA A 76 -10.24 -5.25 6.33
CA ALA A 76 -10.54 -5.86 5.03
C ALA A 76 -11.37 -4.94 4.11
N PRO A 77 -12.44 -4.25 4.58
CA PRO A 77 -13.15 -3.24 3.78
C PRO A 77 -12.25 -2.13 3.26
N THR A 78 -11.27 -1.66 4.05
CA THR A 78 -10.34 -0.62 3.62
C THR A 78 -9.46 -1.10 2.47
N VAL A 79 -8.88 -2.31 2.58
CA VAL A 79 -8.08 -2.91 1.51
C VAL A 79 -8.92 -3.11 0.24
N SER A 80 -10.14 -3.62 0.36
CA SER A 80 -11.06 -3.76 -0.78
C SER A 80 -11.36 -2.40 -1.42
N THR A 81 -11.61 -1.37 -0.62
CA THR A 81 -11.94 -0.02 -1.14
C THR A 81 -10.81 0.57 -1.99
N ILE A 82 -9.55 0.46 -1.57
CA ILE A 82 -8.42 1.01 -2.34
C ILE A 82 -8.17 0.23 -3.64
N LEU A 83 -8.51 -1.06 -3.67
CA LEU A 83 -8.48 -1.89 -4.88
C LEU A 83 -9.63 -1.55 -5.82
N ASP A 84 -10.87 -1.48 -5.30
CA ASP A 84 -12.08 -1.18 -6.08
C ASP A 84 -12.04 0.22 -6.71
N ARG A 85 -11.38 1.17 -6.04
CA ARG A 85 -11.14 2.52 -6.57
C ARG A 85 -9.92 2.60 -7.48
N GLU A 86 -9.27 1.50 -7.77
CA GLU A 86 -8.06 1.43 -8.60
C GLU A 86 -6.93 2.34 -8.10
N TYR A 87 -6.86 2.67 -6.80
CA TYR A 87 -5.72 3.40 -6.24
C TYR A 87 -4.48 2.53 -6.13
N VAL A 88 -4.69 1.23 -5.94
CA VAL A 88 -3.67 0.18 -5.97
C VAL A 88 -4.14 -0.99 -6.83
N ILE A 89 -3.19 -1.72 -7.39
CA ILE A 89 -3.42 -2.99 -8.10
C ILE A 89 -2.62 -4.10 -7.46
N LYS A 90 -3.07 -5.34 -7.66
CA LYS A 90 -2.30 -6.53 -7.26
C LYS A 90 -1.29 -6.90 -8.34
N ASP A 91 -0.03 -6.98 -7.93
CA ASP A 91 1.08 -7.50 -8.73
C ASP A 91 1.58 -8.79 -8.03
N GLY A 92 1.05 -9.93 -8.46
CA GLY A 92 1.15 -11.18 -7.71
C GLY A 92 0.50 -11.05 -6.33
N LYS A 93 1.27 -11.23 -5.26
CA LYS A 93 0.81 -11.04 -3.88
C LYS A 93 0.98 -9.61 -3.34
N TYR A 94 1.68 -8.75 -4.07
CA TYR A 94 2.01 -7.39 -3.63
C TYR A 94 0.98 -6.36 -4.10
N LEU A 95 0.83 -5.31 -3.31
CA LEU A 95 0.08 -4.13 -3.66
C LEU A 95 1.00 -3.10 -4.31
N ARG A 96 0.63 -2.59 -5.48
CA ARG A 96 1.36 -1.55 -6.21
C ARG A 96 0.46 -0.34 -6.43
N PRO A 97 0.92 0.88 -6.07
CA PRO A 97 0.18 2.10 -6.39
C PRO A 97 -0.02 2.24 -7.90
N THR A 98 -1.15 2.81 -8.29
CA THR A 98 -1.42 3.21 -9.66
C THR A 98 -1.10 4.69 -9.85
N PRO A 99 -0.92 5.17 -11.09
CA PRO A 99 -0.78 6.60 -11.36
C PRO A 99 -1.98 7.42 -10.83
N LEU A 100 -3.18 6.85 -10.85
CA LEU A 100 -4.37 7.46 -10.24
C LEU A 100 -4.21 7.57 -8.71
N GLY A 101 -3.77 6.48 -8.06
CA GLY A 101 -3.53 6.46 -6.62
C GLY A 101 -2.50 7.51 -6.19
N GLU A 102 -1.40 7.63 -6.93
CA GLU A 102 -0.35 8.62 -6.66
C GLU A 102 -0.87 10.07 -6.78
N VAL A 103 -1.64 10.37 -7.84
CA VAL A 103 -2.24 11.71 -8.03
C VAL A 103 -3.23 12.04 -6.93
N VAL A 104 -4.09 11.08 -6.56
CA VAL A 104 -5.09 11.28 -5.48
C VAL A 104 -4.38 11.46 -4.13
N THR A 105 -3.38 10.63 -3.82
CA THR A 105 -2.61 10.75 -2.58
C THR A 105 -1.90 12.09 -2.50
N GLY A 106 -1.20 12.49 -3.57
CA GLY A 106 -0.51 13.80 -3.60
C GLY A 106 -1.48 14.98 -3.43
N LEU A 107 -2.67 14.93 -4.05
CA LEU A 107 -3.70 15.94 -3.83
C LEU A 107 -4.16 16.00 -2.37
N MET A 108 -4.40 14.84 -1.76
CA MET A 108 -4.85 14.75 -0.38
C MET A 108 -3.77 15.25 0.59
N GLU A 109 -2.50 14.89 0.38
CA GLU A 109 -1.38 15.36 1.19
C GLU A 109 -1.21 16.88 1.10
N GLU A 110 -1.42 17.47 -0.09
CA GLU A 110 -1.31 18.91 -0.30
C GLU A 110 -2.47 19.69 0.32
N ARG A 111 -3.70 19.18 0.22
CA ARG A 111 -4.91 19.91 0.59
C ARG A 111 -5.45 19.57 1.97
N PHE A 112 -5.18 18.37 2.45
CA PHE A 112 -5.70 17.82 3.71
C PHE A 112 -4.59 17.14 4.53
N PRO A 113 -3.44 17.83 4.76
CA PRO A 113 -2.27 17.21 5.39
C PRO A 113 -2.57 16.63 6.77
N ASP A 114 -3.42 17.32 7.55
CA ASP A 114 -3.78 16.88 8.90
C ASP A 114 -4.61 15.58 8.89
N ILE A 115 -5.47 15.39 7.87
CA ILE A 115 -6.34 14.20 7.76
C ILE A 115 -5.57 12.99 7.26
N VAL A 116 -4.60 13.20 6.37
CA VAL A 116 -3.78 12.13 5.78
C VAL A 116 -2.68 11.66 6.75
N ASP A 117 -2.41 12.41 7.82
CA ASP A 117 -1.45 11.99 8.85
C ASP A 117 -1.93 10.69 9.54
N MET A 118 -1.08 9.67 9.58
CA MET A 118 -1.36 8.39 10.25
C MET A 118 -1.74 8.57 11.72
N LYS A 119 -1.11 9.54 12.40
CA LYS A 119 -1.42 9.86 13.81
C LYS A 119 -2.80 10.47 13.98
N PHE A 120 -3.30 11.18 12.98
CA PHE A 120 -4.67 11.73 13.02
C PHE A 120 -5.69 10.59 13.08
N THR A 121 -5.58 9.62 12.16
CA THR A 121 -6.51 8.48 12.14
C THR A 121 -6.45 7.68 13.43
N ALA A 122 -5.26 7.39 13.96
CA ALA A 122 -5.10 6.69 15.23
C ALA A 122 -5.77 7.46 16.38
N ARG A 123 -5.54 8.77 16.51
CA ARG A 123 -6.19 9.62 17.52
C ARG A 123 -7.71 9.67 17.37
N MET A 124 -8.21 9.64 16.12
CA MET A 124 -9.65 9.62 15.89
C MET A 124 -10.28 8.30 16.36
N GLU A 125 -9.61 7.17 16.08
CA GLU A 125 -10.03 5.87 16.59
C GLU A 125 -10.06 5.83 18.14
N GLU A 126 -9.02 6.37 18.77
CA GLU A 126 -8.97 6.50 20.24
C GLU A 126 -10.12 7.37 20.78
N LYS A 127 -10.42 8.51 20.14
CA LYS A 127 -11.57 9.34 20.49
C LYS A 127 -12.91 8.59 20.36
N LEU A 128 -13.06 7.79 19.32
CA LEU A 128 -14.26 6.97 19.13
C LEU A 128 -14.39 5.88 20.23
N ASP A 129 -13.28 5.28 20.66
CA ASP A 129 -13.29 4.36 21.80
C ASP A 129 -13.78 5.05 23.07
N THR A 130 -13.37 6.32 23.33
CA THR A 130 -13.89 7.07 24.48
C THR A 130 -15.38 7.40 24.38
N VAL A 131 -15.92 7.49 23.15
CA VAL A 131 -17.37 7.62 22.95
C VAL A 131 -18.09 6.30 23.26
N GLU A 132 -17.54 5.17 22.82
CA GLU A 132 -18.07 3.85 23.14
C GLU A 132 -18.12 3.60 24.64
N GLU A 133 -17.07 4.01 25.37
CA GLU A 133 -17.01 3.93 26.84
C GLU A 133 -17.93 4.93 27.57
N GLY A 134 -18.65 5.80 26.84
CA GLY A 134 -19.52 6.83 27.39
C GLY A 134 -18.80 8.00 28.09
N LYS A 135 -17.50 8.13 27.91
CA LYS A 135 -16.68 9.20 28.50
C LYS A 135 -16.77 10.52 27.74
N THR A 136 -17.02 10.46 26.43
CA THR A 136 -17.06 11.62 25.53
C THR A 136 -18.34 11.60 24.69
N ALA A 137 -18.95 12.77 24.50
CA ALA A 137 -20.11 12.87 23.62
C ALA A 137 -19.65 12.87 22.14
N TRP A 138 -20.25 12.02 21.32
CA TRP A 138 -19.90 11.92 19.91
C TRP A 138 -20.01 13.28 19.14
N LYS A 139 -20.97 14.12 19.53
CA LYS A 139 -21.14 15.46 18.95
C LYS A 139 -19.93 16.36 19.16
N ASP A 140 -19.24 16.22 20.27
CA ASP A 140 -18.04 17.02 20.57
C ASP A 140 -16.88 16.57 19.70
N VAL A 141 -16.72 15.25 19.47
CA VAL A 141 -15.71 14.70 18.57
C VAL A 141 -15.92 15.23 17.14
N ILE A 142 -17.17 15.23 16.66
CA ILE A 142 -17.49 15.77 15.32
C ILE A 142 -17.25 17.28 15.25
N ARG A 143 -17.63 18.04 16.27
CA ARG A 143 -17.44 19.48 16.29
C ARG A 143 -15.97 19.88 16.25
N ASP A 144 -15.14 19.16 17.02
CA ASP A 144 -13.69 19.37 17.03
C ASP A 144 -13.05 19.11 15.67
N PHE A 145 -13.54 18.11 14.93
CA PHE A 145 -13.05 17.76 13.62
C PHE A 145 -13.55 18.71 12.52
N TYR A 146 -14.85 18.97 12.52
CA TYR A 146 -15.53 19.58 11.37
C TYR A 146 -15.04 21.01 11.07
N GLY A 147 -14.76 21.82 12.10
CA GLY A 147 -14.34 23.21 11.88
C GLY A 147 -12.97 23.37 11.19
N GLY A 148 -12.05 22.41 11.38
CA GLY A 148 -10.80 22.34 10.61
C GLY A 148 -11.05 21.87 9.19
N PHE A 149 -11.76 20.77 9.07
CA PHE A 149 -12.08 20.13 7.78
C PHE A 149 -12.84 21.08 6.83
N GLU A 150 -13.85 21.81 7.31
CA GLU A 150 -14.63 22.75 6.50
C GLU A 150 -13.76 23.84 5.87
N ARG A 151 -12.81 24.40 6.64
CA ARG A 151 -11.85 25.39 6.11
C ARG A 151 -10.94 24.82 5.05
N ASP A 152 -10.42 23.61 5.27
CA ASP A 152 -9.55 22.95 4.30
C ASP A 152 -10.29 22.60 3.03
N LEU A 153 -11.56 22.17 3.15
CA LEU A 153 -12.44 21.90 2.02
C LEU A 153 -12.70 23.17 1.18
N GLU A 154 -13.08 24.29 1.81
CA GLU A 154 -13.26 25.55 1.11
C GLU A 154 -11.99 26.04 0.40
N ASN A 155 -10.83 25.88 1.04
CA ASN A 155 -9.55 26.24 0.45
C ASN A 155 -9.21 25.33 -0.75
N ALA A 156 -9.48 24.03 -0.63
CA ALA A 156 -9.28 23.07 -1.70
C ALA A 156 -10.21 23.36 -2.89
N GLU A 157 -11.50 23.66 -2.66
CA GLU A 157 -12.45 24.02 -3.70
C GLU A 157 -12.00 25.26 -4.48
N LYS A 158 -11.60 26.33 -3.78
CA LYS A 158 -11.09 27.56 -4.41
C LYS A 158 -9.83 27.32 -5.22
N ALA A 159 -8.91 26.48 -4.71
CA ALA A 159 -7.65 26.20 -5.37
C ALA A 159 -7.80 25.28 -6.60
N LEU A 160 -8.84 24.45 -6.63
CA LEU A 160 -9.12 23.50 -7.71
C LEU A 160 -10.15 24.04 -8.71
N GLU A 161 -10.67 25.25 -8.50
CA GLU A 161 -11.61 25.87 -9.43
C GLU A 161 -10.98 25.98 -10.83
N GLY A 162 -11.57 25.32 -11.82
CA GLY A 162 -11.07 25.28 -13.20
C GLY A 162 -9.83 24.42 -13.44
N VAL A 163 -9.26 23.79 -12.40
CA VAL A 163 -8.10 22.90 -12.51
C VAL A 163 -8.56 21.48 -12.88
N ARG A 164 -7.99 20.92 -13.96
CA ARG A 164 -8.16 19.51 -14.28
C ARG A 164 -6.88 18.76 -13.94
N LEU A 165 -6.96 17.92 -12.93
CA LEU A 165 -5.86 17.00 -12.60
C LEU A 165 -5.74 15.96 -13.71
N LYS A 166 -4.55 15.85 -14.28
CA LYS A 166 -4.25 14.83 -15.29
C LYS A 166 -3.55 13.66 -14.61
N VAL A 167 -4.16 12.50 -14.70
CA VAL A 167 -3.47 11.25 -14.37
C VAL A 167 -2.50 10.96 -15.52
N PRO A 168 -1.21 10.69 -15.24
CA PRO A 168 -0.26 10.29 -16.26
C PRO A 168 -0.76 9.04 -17.01
N ASP A 169 -0.70 9.08 -18.33
CA ASP A 169 -1.09 7.93 -19.14
C ASP A 169 -0.03 6.82 -18.98
N GLU A 170 -0.47 5.60 -18.74
CA GLU A 170 0.41 4.42 -18.72
C GLU A 170 0.74 4.00 -20.15
N VAL A 171 2.03 4.02 -20.51
CA VAL A 171 2.47 3.67 -21.88
C VAL A 171 2.44 2.15 -22.03
N SER A 172 1.75 1.67 -23.06
CA SER A 172 1.72 0.26 -23.47
C SER A 172 2.84 -0.04 -24.45
N GLU A 173 3.28 -1.30 -24.49
CA GLU A 173 4.19 -1.80 -25.53
C GLU A 173 3.50 -1.94 -26.91
N GLU A 174 2.16 -1.96 -26.93
CA GLU A 174 1.40 -2.04 -28.17
C GLU A 174 1.51 -0.76 -29.00
N LYS A 175 1.69 -0.94 -30.31
CA LYS A 175 1.77 0.16 -31.27
C LYS A 175 0.43 0.42 -31.92
N CYS A 176 0.19 1.69 -32.22
CA CYS A 176 -0.98 2.12 -32.96
C CYS A 176 -0.87 1.64 -34.42
N ASP A 177 -1.89 0.92 -34.91
CA ASP A 177 -1.92 0.37 -36.29
C ASP A 177 -1.97 1.47 -37.35
N VAL A 178 -2.35 2.71 -36.98
CA VAL A 178 -2.49 3.83 -37.93
C VAL A 178 -1.23 4.66 -38.03
N CYS A 179 -0.59 5.01 -36.87
CA CYS A 179 0.54 5.96 -36.83
C CYS A 179 1.83 5.38 -36.25
N GLY A 180 1.83 4.14 -35.76
CA GLY A 180 3.00 3.44 -35.23
C GLY A 180 3.49 3.91 -33.88
N ARG A 181 2.86 4.92 -33.22
CA ARG A 181 3.21 5.40 -31.87
C ARG A 181 2.82 4.35 -30.83
N ASN A 182 3.55 4.24 -29.74
CA ASN A 182 3.13 3.40 -28.62
C ASN A 182 1.79 3.90 -28.08
N MET A 183 0.86 2.97 -27.86
CA MET A 183 -0.45 3.30 -27.33
C MET A 183 -0.37 3.56 -25.81
N VAL A 184 -1.33 4.28 -25.29
CA VAL A 184 -1.46 4.56 -23.86
C VAL A 184 -2.75 3.97 -23.32
N ILE A 185 -2.69 3.48 -22.08
CA ILE A 185 -3.86 2.92 -21.43
C ILE A 185 -4.62 4.07 -20.80
N LYS A 186 -5.89 4.21 -21.15
CA LYS A 186 -6.82 5.20 -20.59
C LYS A 186 -8.01 4.51 -19.91
N SER A 187 -8.52 5.13 -18.87
CA SER A 187 -9.76 4.73 -18.21
C SER A 187 -10.94 5.49 -18.82
N GLY A 188 -11.94 4.77 -19.30
CA GLY A 188 -13.18 5.30 -19.83
C GLY A 188 -14.41 4.77 -19.12
N ARG A 189 -15.60 5.22 -19.55
CA ARG A 189 -16.88 4.83 -18.95
C ARG A 189 -17.11 3.31 -18.93
N PHE A 190 -16.52 2.59 -19.87
CA PHE A 190 -16.69 1.14 -20.07
C PHE A 190 -15.47 0.32 -19.62
N GLY A 191 -14.55 0.93 -18.87
CA GLY A 191 -13.33 0.29 -18.41
C GLY A 191 -12.06 0.85 -19.07
N ARG A 192 -10.94 0.15 -18.89
CA ARG A 192 -9.64 0.54 -19.45
C ARG A 192 -9.56 0.15 -20.92
N PHE A 193 -8.97 1.02 -21.75
CA PHE A 193 -8.77 0.80 -23.18
C PHE A 193 -7.45 1.41 -23.64
N LEU A 194 -6.94 0.92 -24.76
CA LEU A 194 -5.77 1.47 -25.42
C LEU A 194 -6.17 2.64 -26.33
N ALA A 195 -5.51 3.77 -26.18
CA ALA A 195 -5.72 4.95 -27.01
C ALA A 195 -4.41 5.42 -27.64
N CYS A 196 -4.48 5.97 -28.83
CA CYS A 196 -3.32 6.60 -29.43
C CYS A 196 -3.03 7.96 -28.78
N PRO A 197 -1.78 8.25 -28.36
CA PRO A 197 -1.41 9.55 -27.80
C PRO A 197 -1.40 10.67 -28.84
N GLY A 198 -1.57 10.34 -30.12
CA GLY A 198 -1.62 11.31 -31.22
C GLY A 198 -2.94 12.05 -31.38
N TYR A 199 -3.88 11.94 -30.44
CA TYR A 199 -5.12 12.71 -30.48
C TYR A 199 -4.85 14.24 -30.45
N PRO A 200 -5.54 15.05 -31.28
CA PRO A 200 -6.67 14.72 -32.15
C PRO A 200 -6.30 14.21 -33.55
N GLU A 201 -5.05 14.21 -33.95
CA GLU A 201 -4.61 13.80 -35.29
C GLU A 201 -4.85 12.30 -35.57
N CYS A 202 -4.71 11.47 -34.54
CA CYS A 202 -4.97 10.04 -34.60
C CYS A 202 -5.94 9.63 -33.47
N THR A 203 -7.13 9.18 -33.86
CA THR A 203 -8.23 8.83 -32.93
C THR A 203 -8.33 7.30 -32.72
N PHE A 204 -7.30 6.54 -33.09
CA PHE A 204 -7.34 5.08 -33.02
C PHE A 204 -7.39 4.61 -31.55
N THR A 205 -8.31 3.69 -31.28
CA THR A 205 -8.49 3.05 -29.97
C THR A 205 -8.66 1.54 -30.13
N LYS A 206 -8.26 0.78 -29.13
CA LYS A 206 -8.33 -0.68 -29.09
C LYS A 206 -8.75 -1.14 -27.70
N PRO A 207 -9.58 -2.17 -27.55
CA PRO A 207 -9.87 -2.72 -26.23
C PRO A 207 -8.59 -3.27 -25.59
N LEU A 208 -8.46 -3.12 -24.30
CA LEU A 208 -7.42 -3.79 -23.51
C LEU A 208 -7.91 -5.22 -23.24
N VAL A 209 -7.24 -6.20 -23.84
CA VAL A 209 -7.53 -7.63 -23.67
C VAL A 209 -6.68 -8.22 -22.58
#